data_9390c0b7e947c6ec3848ec39e5904c9a
#
_entry.id   9390c0b7e947c6ec3848ec39e5904c9a
#
_cell.length_a   1.000
_cell.length_b   1.000
_cell.length_c   1.000
_cell.angle_alpha   90.00
_cell.angle_beta   90.00
_cell.angle_gamma   90.00
#
_symmetry.space_group_name_H-M   'P 1'
#
loop_
_entity.id
_entity.type
_entity.pdbx_description
1 polymer ?
#
loop_
_entity_poly.entity_id
_entity_poly.type
_entity_poly.pdbx_seq_one_letter_code
_entity_poly.pdbx_strand_id
1 'polypeptide(L)'
;MKPTPNCPRGLFEFKATIEDVDLVCFLEYCPAEKGSTDSYGAPYEPDLEESMTLNNAYIAGTDVDIAHMILQGLVDHIEVSALEKLNDR
;
A
#
# COMPACT_ATOMS: atom_id res chain seq x y z
N MET A 1 2.06 -23.20 13.27
CA MET A 1 2.17 -21.95 12.49
C MET A 1 1.15 -20.96 13.03
N LYS A 2 1.58 -19.74 13.24
CA LYS A 2 0.69 -18.70 13.77
C LYS A 2 -0.20 -18.14 12.67
N PRO A 3 -1.44 -17.74 13.00
CA PRO A 3 -2.31 -17.12 12.00
C PRO A 3 -1.81 -15.73 11.62
N THR A 4 -2.28 -15.25 10.47
CA THR A 4 -1.97 -13.90 10.02
C THR A 4 -2.46 -12.90 11.07
N PRO A 5 -1.62 -11.93 11.48
CA PRO A 5 -2.03 -10.92 12.46
C PRO A 5 -3.14 -10.03 11.91
N ASN A 6 -3.88 -9.40 12.81
CA ASN A 6 -4.91 -8.43 12.43
C ASN A 6 -4.26 -7.18 11.86
N CYS A 7 -4.98 -6.53 10.93
CA CYS A 7 -4.50 -5.29 10.34
C CYS A 7 -4.39 -4.19 11.42
N PRO A 8 -3.21 -3.58 11.58
CA PRO A 8 -3.05 -2.49 12.54
C PRO A 8 -3.89 -1.27 12.17
N ARG A 9 -4.18 -0.44 13.16
CA ARG A 9 -4.85 0.84 12.90
C ARG A 9 -3.99 1.71 12.00
N GLY A 10 -4.63 2.38 11.06
CA GLY A 10 -3.94 3.25 10.13
C GLY A 10 -3.44 2.57 8.88
N LEU A 11 -3.53 1.25 8.82
CA LEU A 11 -3.15 0.50 7.63
C LEU A 11 -4.39 -0.06 6.93
N PHE A 12 -4.27 -0.21 5.62
CA PHE A 12 -5.32 -0.77 4.78
C PHE A 12 -5.01 -2.24 4.49
N GLU A 13 -5.97 -3.11 4.75
CA GLU A 13 -5.82 -4.53 4.46
C GLU A 13 -6.28 -4.81 3.03
N PHE A 14 -5.43 -5.43 2.25
CA PHE A 14 -5.72 -5.81 0.87
C PHE A 14 -5.29 -7.24 0.64
N LYS A 15 -6.20 -8.04 0.07
CA LYS A 15 -5.89 -9.43 -0.25
C LYS A 15 -5.49 -9.52 -1.71
N ALA A 16 -4.35 -10.12 -1.96
CA ALA A 16 -3.80 -10.29 -3.29
C ALA A 16 -3.47 -11.75 -3.54
N THR A 17 -3.46 -12.15 -4.79
CA THR A 17 -3.04 -13.49 -5.19
C THR A 17 -1.92 -13.37 -6.21
N ILE A 18 -0.78 -13.98 -5.91
CA ILE A 18 0.38 -13.98 -6.80
C ILE A 18 0.81 -15.43 -6.99
N GLU A 19 0.84 -15.86 -8.25
CA GLU A 19 1.26 -17.23 -8.62
C GLU A 19 0.55 -18.30 -7.77
N ASP A 20 -0.77 -18.14 -7.64
CA ASP A 20 -1.64 -19.05 -6.87
C ASP A 20 -1.39 -19.03 -5.37
N VAL A 21 -0.62 -18.05 -4.88
CA VAL A 21 -0.41 -17.86 -3.45
C VAL A 21 -1.24 -16.66 -2.98
N ASP A 22 -2.11 -16.90 -2.01
CA ASP A 22 -2.92 -15.82 -1.44
C ASP A 22 -2.09 -15.05 -0.41
N LEU A 23 -2.12 -13.73 -0.51
CA LEU A 23 -1.39 -12.84 0.38
C LEU A 23 -2.35 -11.88 1.07
N VAL A 24 -2.06 -11.60 2.34
CA VAL A 24 -2.75 -10.55 3.09
C VAL A 24 -1.76 -9.41 3.24
N CYS A 25 -2.05 -8.30 2.58
CA CYS A 25 -1.14 -7.16 2.51
C CYS A 25 -1.65 -6.02 3.40
N PHE A 26 -0.73 -5.42 4.14
CA PHE A 26 -1.03 -4.22 4.94
C PHE A 26 -0.31 -3.05 4.30
N LEU A 27 -1.08 -2.04 3.90
CA LEU A 27 -0.55 -0.90 3.19
C LEU A 27 -0.88 0.38 3.95
N GLU A 28 0.01 1.35 3.84
CA GLU A 28 -0.20 2.69 4.38
C GLU A 28 -0.74 3.58 3.29
N TYR A 29 -1.89 4.21 3.54
CA TYR A 29 -2.49 5.15 2.60
C TYR A 29 -1.88 6.53 2.80
N CYS A 30 -1.37 7.10 1.72
CA CYS A 30 -0.87 8.46 1.71
C CYS A 30 -1.82 9.32 0.88
N PRO A 31 -2.59 10.23 1.51
CA PRO A 31 -3.52 11.06 0.77
C PRO A 31 -2.80 12.05 -0.15
N ALA A 32 -3.50 12.50 -1.18
CA ALA A 32 -2.97 13.53 -2.06
C ALA A 32 -2.76 14.82 -1.27
N GLU A 33 -1.65 15.49 -1.52
CA GLU A 33 -1.32 16.75 -0.89
C GLU A 33 -1.01 17.79 -1.96
N LYS A 34 -1.49 19.00 -1.75
CA LYS A 34 -1.10 20.12 -2.61
C LYS A 34 0.28 20.59 -2.21
N GLY A 35 1.11 20.85 -3.21
CA GLY A 35 2.40 21.47 -2.95
C GLY A 35 2.23 22.87 -2.37
N SER A 36 3.23 23.30 -1.62
CA SER A 36 3.26 24.64 -1.05
C SER A 36 3.54 25.67 -2.15
N THR A 37 2.97 26.86 -1.99
CA THR A 37 3.31 28.00 -2.84
C THR A 37 3.99 29.07 -1.98
N ASP A 38 4.92 29.81 -2.59
CA ASP A 38 5.54 30.93 -1.90
C ASP A 38 4.62 32.15 -1.97
N SER A 39 5.06 33.26 -1.38
CA SER A 39 4.28 34.49 -1.36
C SER A 39 4.08 35.12 -2.75
N TYR A 40 4.78 34.65 -3.74
CA TYR A 40 4.65 35.11 -5.11
C TYR A 40 3.77 34.21 -5.97
N GLY A 41 3.23 33.13 -5.35
CA GLY A 41 2.37 32.21 -6.07
C GLY A 41 3.09 31.13 -6.85
N ALA A 42 4.41 31.11 -6.85
CA ALA A 42 5.16 30.05 -7.51
C ALA A 42 5.10 28.77 -6.69
N PRO A 43 4.98 27.59 -7.34
CA PRO A 43 4.95 26.34 -6.58
C PRO A 43 6.28 26.10 -5.88
N TYR A 44 6.21 25.87 -4.58
CA TYR A 44 7.37 25.58 -3.76
C TYR A 44 7.76 24.11 -3.89
N GLU A 45 6.75 23.25 -3.92
CA GLU A 45 6.90 21.83 -4.08
C GLU A 45 5.82 21.33 -5.05
N PRO A 46 6.09 20.28 -5.80
CA PRO A 46 5.05 19.71 -6.65
C PRO A 46 3.93 19.12 -5.82
N ASP A 47 2.73 19.10 -6.39
CA ASP A 47 1.62 18.39 -5.77
C ASP A 47 1.94 16.91 -5.68
N LEU A 48 1.56 16.29 -4.57
CA LEU A 48 1.73 14.86 -4.37
C LEU A 48 0.40 14.18 -4.66
N GLU A 49 0.44 13.14 -5.48
CA GLU A 49 -0.72 12.31 -5.74
C GLU A 49 -0.90 11.30 -4.60
N GLU A 50 -2.16 10.88 -4.39
CA GLU A 50 -2.41 9.84 -3.41
C GLU A 50 -1.71 8.55 -3.80
N SER A 51 -1.27 7.81 -2.80
CA SER A 51 -0.55 6.56 -3.02
C SER A 51 -0.74 5.61 -1.86
N MET A 52 -0.38 4.36 -2.10
CA MET A 52 -0.32 3.32 -1.08
C MET A 52 1.11 2.83 -0.98
N THR A 53 1.56 2.55 0.23
CA THR A 53 2.88 1.96 0.47
C THR A 53 2.70 0.61 1.13
N LEU A 54 3.28 -0.42 0.53
CA LEU A 54 3.22 -1.78 1.07
C LEU A 54 4.15 -1.89 2.27
N ASN A 55 3.56 -2.13 3.45
CA ASN A 55 4.34 -2.32 4.66
C ASN A 55 4.58 -3.80 4.96
N ASN A 56 3.55 -4.62 4.79
CA ASN A 56 3.64 -6.05 5.09
C ASN A 56 2.86 -6.84 4.04
N ALA A 57 3.35 -8.05 3.76
CA ALA A 57 2.64 -9.00 2.91
C ALA A 57 2.79 -10.38 3.54
N TYR A 58 1.73 -10.85 4.17
CA TYR A 58 1.73 -12.16 4.83
C TYR A 58 1.13 -13.21 3.92
N ILE A 59 1.71 -14.40 3.94
CA ILE A 59 1.07 -15.53 3.29
C ILE A 59 -0.21 -15.84 4.06
N ALA A 60 -1.35 -15.88 3.36
CA ALA A 60 -2.66 -16.03 4.00
C ALA A 60 -2.69 -17.24 4.95
N GLY A 61 -3.21 -17.02 6.14
CA GLY A 61 -3.28 -18.04 7.17
C GLY A 61 -1.99 -18.23 7.95
N THR A 62 -0.96 -17.41 7.70
CA THR A 62 0.32 -17.50 8.39
C THR A 62 0.81 -16.12 8.82
N ASP A 63 1.81 -16.08 9.66
CA ASP A 63 2.48 -14.84 10.08
C ASP A 63 3.80 -14.63 9.34
N VAL A 64 3.98 -15.28 8.20
CA VAL A 64 5.19 -15.14 7.39
C VAL A 64 5.06 -13.90 6.50
N ASP A 65 5.90 -12.90 6.77
CA ASP A 65 5.94 -11.64 6.01
C ASP A 65 6.98 -11.76 4.90
N ILE A 66 6.53 -11.64 3.65
CA ILE A 66 7.40 -11.74 2.48
C ILE A 66 7.49 -10.44 1.69
N ALA A 67 7.03 -9.32 2.29
CA ALA A 67 7.02 -8.03 1.58
C ALA A 67 8.41 -7.68 1.03
N HIS A 68 9.46 -7.96 1.77
CA HIS A 68 10.83 -7.67 1.37
C HIS A 68 11.38 -8.63 0.33
N MET A 69 10.66 -9.71 0.04
CA MET A 69 11.07 -10.73 -0.92
C MET A 69 10.32 -10.63 -2.24
N ILE A 70 9.29 -9.79 -2.30
CA ILE A 70 8.48 -9.63 -3.51
C ILE A 70 9.21 -8.71 -4.48
N LEU A 71 9.18 -9.06 -5.77
CA LEU A 71 9.75 -8.20 -6.80
C LEU A 71 9.08 -6.84 -6.81
N GLN A 72 9.84 -5.78 -7.06
CA GLN A 72 9.33 -4.41 -7.02
C GLN A 72 8.14 -4.21 -7.97
N GLY A 73 8.17 -4.84 -9.14
CA GLY A 73 7.04 -4.73 -10.07
C GLY A 73 5.75 -5.30 -9.52
N LEU A 74 5.84 -6.38 -8.73
CA LEU A 74 4.67 -6.96 -8.05
C LEU A 74 4.21 -6.08 -6.90
N VAL A 75 5.15 -5.49 -6.15
CA VAL A 75 4.83 -4.55 -5.09
C VAL A 75 4.07 -3.36 -5.67
N ASP A 76 4.54 -2.79 -6.77
CA ASP A 76 3.88 -1.67 -7.43
C ASP A 76 2.47 -2.05 -7.87
N HIS A 77 2.31 -3.25 -8.42
CA HIS A 77 0.99 -3.74 -8.84
C HIS A 77 0.03 -3.86 -7.66
N ILE A 78 0.51 -4.39 -6.54
CA ILE A 78 -0.30 -4.52 -5.32
C ILE A 78 -0.71 -3.14 -4.81
N GLU A 79 0.23 -2.19 -4.78
CA GLU A 79 -0.03 -0.83 -4.31
C GLU A 79 -1.08 -0.13 -5.18
N VAL A 80 -0.95 -0.22 -6.48
CA VAL A 80 -1.90 0.37 -7.41
C VAL A 80 -3.28 -0.28 -7.28
N SER A 81 -3.30 -1.61 -7.22
CA SER A 81 -4.57 -2.35 -7.07
C SER A 81 -5.28 -2.02 -5.76
N ALA A 82 -4.53 -1.89 -4.68
CA ALA A 82 -5.09 -1.53 -3.39
C ALA A 82 -5.68 -0.12 -3.40
N LEU A 83 -4.98 0.82 -4.06
CA LEU A 83 -5.45 2.19 -4.17
C LEU A 83 -6.73 2.26 -5.00
N GLU A 84 -6.79 1.52 -6.10
CA GLU A 84 -8.01 1.44 -6.93
C GLU A 84 -9.18 0.87 -6.12
N LYS A 85 -8.94 -0.16 -5.33
CA LYS A 85 -9.98 -0.76 -4.50
C LYS A 85 -10.47 0.22 -3.44
N LEU A 86 -9.58 1.01 -2.86
CA LEU A 86 -9.96 2.02 -1.88
C LEU A 86 -10.85 3.08 -2.51
N ASN A 87 -10.58 3.47 -3.74
CA ASN A 87 -11.33 4.50 -4.45
C ASN A 87 -12.60 3.97 -5.10
N ASP A 88 -12.71 2.66 -5.27
CA ASP A 88 -13.87 2.01 -5.88
C ASP A 88 -14.87 1.64 -4.78
N ARG A 89 -15.77 2.53 -4.48
CA ARG A 89 -16.79 2.33 -3.44
C ARG A 89 -18.16 2.21 -4.04
#